data_d04f8c88cbef5250ea84db7abce16b58
#
_entry.id   d04f8c88cbef5250ea84db7abce16b58
#
_cell.length_a   1.000
_cell.length_b   1.000
_cell.length_c   1.000
_cell.angle_alpha   90.00
_cell.angle_beta   90.00
_cell.angle_gamma   90.00
#
_symmetry.space_group_name_H-M   'P 1'
#
loop_
_entity.id
_entity.type
_entity.pdbx_description
1 polymer ?
#
loop_
_entity_poly.entity_id
_entity_poly.type
_entity_poly.pdbx_seq_one_letter_code
_entity_poly.pdbx_strand_id
1 'polypeptide(L)'
;MFEDLKPHLQELRKRLMVSVGTILVAFLGCFHFWKNIFEFVKNSYKGTLIQLSPIEGVMVAVKISFSAAIVISMPIIFWQLWLFIAPGLYKNEKKVILPFVFFGSGMFLMGAAFSYYVVFPFIIEYLATFGSDVFAANISASSYVSFFTRLILGFGVAFELPVLAYFLAKVGLITDASLKAYFKYAIVVIFIVAAIITPPDVVSQIFMALPLVGLYGLSILIAKMVNPAPKDNEEYNKNNAKENTKSES
;
A
#
# COMPACT_ATOMS: atom_id res chain seq x y z
N MET A 1 -18.01 21.56 -22.19
CA MET A 1 -17.13 21.19 -21.08
C MET A 1 -17.77 20.21 -20.07
N PHE A 2 -18.99 20.48 -19.55
CA PHE A 2 -19.66 19.52 -18.63
C PHE A 2 -20.31 18.30 -19.33
N GLU A 3 -20.64 18.39 -20.60
CA GLU A 3 -21.24 17.27 -21.35
C GLU A 3 -20.23 16.17 -21.71
N ASP A 4 -18.96 16.54 -21.95
CA ASP A 4 -17.88 15.59 -22.24
C ASP A 4 -17.44 14.81 -20.99
N LEU A 5 -17.69 15.33 -19.79
CA LEU A 5 -17.40 14.66 -18.52
C LEU A 5 -18.43 13.61 -18.12
N LYS A 6 -19.68 13.73 -18.59
CA LYS A 6 -20.78 12.81 -18.24
C LYS A 6 -20.45 11.33 -18.55
N PRO A 7 -19.94 10.96 -19.73
CA PRO A 7 -19.64 9.56 -20.05
C PRO A 7 -18.51 9.00 -19.17
N HIS A 8 -17.48 9.81 -18.85
CA HIS A 8 -16.39 9.39 -17.96
C HIS A 8 -16.88 9.16 -16.52
N LEU A 9 -17.76 10.04 -16.02
CA LEU A 9 -18.35 9.88 -14.69
C LEU A 9 -19.28 8.66 -14.61
N GLN A 10 -20.02 8.37 -15.67
CA GLN A 10 -20.86 7.16 -15.73
C GLN A 10 -20.02 5.89 -15.77
N GLU A 11 -18.92 5.90 -16.50
CA GLU A 11 -17.99 4.76 -16.53
C GLU A 11 -17.33 4.55 -15.16
N LEU A 12 -16.83 5.62 -14.53
CA LEU A 12 -16.29 5.56 -13.17
C LEU A 12 -17.28 4.97 -12.18
N ARG A 13 -18.55 5.45 -12.21
CA ARG A 13 -19.62 4.92 -11.35
C ARG A 13 -19.85 3.42 -11.58
N LYS A 14 -19.92 2.99 -12.84
CA LYS A 14 -20.11 1.57 -13.19
C LYS A 14 -18.96 0.71 -12.66
N ARG A 15 -17.69 1.14 -12.85
CA ARG A 15 -16.48 0.41 -12.39
C ARG A 15 -16.42 0.34 -10.88
N LEU A 16 -16.73 1.47 -10.22
CA LEU A 16 -16.79 1.53 -8.76
C LEU A 16 -17.86 0.58 -8.19
N MET A 17 -19.07 0.57 -8.79
CA MET A 17 -20.13 -0.33 -8.35
C MET A 17 -19.77 -1.81 -8.51
N VAL A 18 -19.06 -2.19 -9.59
CA VAL A 18 -18.56 -3.56 -9.77
C VAL A 18 -17.54 -3.90 -8.71
N SER A 19 -16.58 -3.00 -8.43
CA SER A 19 -15.56 -3.21 -7.39
C SER A 19 -16.18 -3.36 -6.00
N VAL A 20 -17.12 -2.47 -5.63
CA VAL A 20 -17.83 -2.54 -4.35
C VAL A 20 -18.68 -3.81 -4.26
N GLY A 21 -19.39 -4.17 -5.33
CA GLY A 21 -20.17 -5.41 -5.40
C GLY A 21 -19.28 -6.65 -5.21
N THR A 22 -18.10 -6.67 -5.83
CA THR A 22 -17.13 -7.75 -5.66
C THR A 22 -16.65 -7.87 -4.20
N ILE A 23 -16.32 -6.72 -3.57
CA ILE A 23 -15.93 -6.71 -2.15
C ILE A 23 -17.05 -7.23 -1.26
N LEU A 24 -18.31 -6.83 -1.51
CA LEU A 24 -19.46 -7.29 -0.73
C LEU A 24 -19.67 -8.80 -0.85
N VAL A 25 -19.60 -9.36 -2.06
CA VAL A 25 -19.72 -10.81 -2.29
C VAL A 25 -18.57 -11.56 -1.61
N ALA A 26 -17.33 -11.08 -1.77
CA ALA A 26 -16.15 -11.64 -1.11
C ALA A 26 -16.28 -11.55 0.42
N PHE A 27 -16.82 -10.44 0.94
CA PHE A 27 -17.05 -10.25 2.38
C PHE A 27 -18.02 -11.30 2.95
N LEU A 28 -19.13 -11.59 2.28
CA LEU A 28 -20.07 -12.62 2.73
C LEU A 28 -19.40 -14.01 2.81
N GLY A 29 -18.55 -14.34 1.81
CA GLY A 29 -17.76 -15.56 1.83
C GLY A 29 -16.74 -15.58 2.97
N CYS A 30 -15.94 -14.53 3.11
CA CYS A 30 -14.95 -14.40 4.19
C CYS A 30 -15.60 -14.40 5.57
N PHE A 31 -16.77 -13.78 5.71
CA PHE A 31 -17.50 -13.74 6.98
C PHE A 31 -17.99 -15.13 7.41
N HIS A 32 -18.34 -15.99 6.47
CA HIS A 32 -18.65 -17.39 6.78
C HIS A 32 -17.45 -18.13 7.36
N PHE A 33 -16.24 -17.83 6.90
CA PHE A 33 -14.98 -18.47 7.32
C PHE A 33 -14.15 -17.62 8.29
N TRP A 34 -14.73 -16.63 8.95
CA TRP A 34 -13.98 -15.66 9.76
C TRP A 34 -13.11 -16.30 10.86
N LYS A 35 -13.55 -17.41 11.45
CA LYS A 35 -12.79 -18.14 12.50
C LYS A 35 -11.47 -18.67 11.95
N ASN A 36 -11.50 -19.30 10.79
CA ASN A 36 -10.31 -19.85 10.13
C ASN A 36 -9.33 -18.73 9.74
N ILE A 37 -9.88 -17.62 9.22
CA ILE A 37 -9.07 -16.45 8.89
C ILE A 37 -8.45 -15.83 10.16
N PHE A 38 -9.22 -15.76 11.24
CA PHE A 38 -8.72 -15.25 12.52
C PHE A 38 -7.61 -16.13 13.09
N GLU A 39 -7.77 -17.46 13.07
CA GLU A 39 -6.74 -18.39 13.51
C GLU A 39 -5.46 -18.25 12.69
N PHE A 40 -5.59 -18.14 11.36
CA PHE A 40 -4.44 -17.87 10.49
C PHE A 40 -3.70 -16.59 10.89
N VAL A 41 -4.41 -15.51 11.14
CA VAL A 41 -3.82 -14.22 11.54
C VAL A 41 -3.21 -14.31 12.95
N LYS A 42 -3.88 -15.01 13.89
CA LYS A 42 -3.41 -15.20 15.26
C LYS A 42 -2.11 -16.01 15.33
N ASN A 43 -1.83 -16.89 14.37
CA ASN A 43 -0.60 -17.69 14.35
C ASN A 43 0.68 -16.85 14.34
N SER A 44 0.60 -15.59 13.94
CA SER A 44 1.73 -14.63 14.02
C SER A 44 2.05 -14.15 15.45
N TYR A 45 1.19 -14.44 16.43
CA TYR A 45 1.37 -14.04 17.83
C TYR A 45 1.17 -15.21 18.78
N LYS A 46 2.21 -15.53 19.55
CA LYS A 46 2.21 -16.69 20.50
C LYS A 46 1.50 -16.41 21.83
N GLY A 47 1.14 -15.16 22.11
CA GLY A 47 0.45 -14.77 23.33
C GLY A 47 -1.06 -15.02 23.28
N THR A 48 -1.73 -14.74 24.40
CA THR A 48 -3.20 -14.79 24.51
C THR A 48 -3.81 -13.45 24.13
N LEU A 49 -4.83 -13.49 23.27
CA LEU A 49 -5.65 -12.32 22.98
C LEU A 49 -6.85 -12.30 23.93
N ILE A 50 -7.14 -11.14 24.49
CA ILE A 50 -8.26 -10.97 25.41
C ILE A 50 -9.39 -10.21 24.73
N GLN A 51 -10.62 -10.45 25.19
CA GLN A 51 -11.79 -9.69 24.79
C GLN A 51 -12.14 -8.72 25.92
N LEU A 52 -12.09 -7.41 25.64
CA LEU A 52 -12.36 -6.35 26.61
C LEU A 52 -13.85 -5.94 26.66
N SER A 53 -14.62 -6.27 25.61
CA SER A 53 -16.02 -5.90 25.47
C SER A 53 -16.83 -7.03 24.82
N PRO A 54 -18.10 -7.26 25.20
CA PRO A 54 -18.95 -8.30 24.60
C PRO A 54 -19.13 -8.15 23.08
N ILE A 55 -19.12 -6.93 22.53
CA ILE A 55 -19.27 -6.65 21.11
C ILE A 55 -17.96 -6.88 20.32
N GLU A 56 -16.83 -6.98 21.00
CA GLU A 56 -15.51 -7.05 20.39
C GLU A 56 -15.36 -8.25 19.45
N GLY A 57 -15.90 -9.41 19.82
CA GLY A 57 -15.87 -10.61 18.98
C GLY A 57 -16.55 -10.40 17.63
N VAL A 58 -17.69 -9.71 17.61
CA VAL A 58 -18.40 -9.37 16.35
C VAL A 58 -17.58 -8.38 15.54
N MET A 59 -17.01 -7.36 16.18
CA MET A 59 -16.15 -6.39 15.50
C MET A 59 -14.90 -7.03 14.89
N VAL A 60 -14.29 -7.98 15.57
CA VAL A 60 -13.15 -8.77 15.05
C VAL A 60 -13.58 -9.56 13.82
N ALA A 61 -14.71 -10.28 13.87
CA ALA A 61 -15.21 -11.05 12.74
C ALA A 61 -15.47 -10.15 11.51
N VAL A 62 -16.10 -8.99 11.71
CA VAL A 62 -16.36 -8.03 10.63
C VAL A 62 -15.05 -7.47 10.04
N LYS A 63 -14.14 -6.97 10.89
CA LYS A 63 -12.88 -6.36 10.43
C LYS A 63 -12.00 -7.33 9.66
N ILE A 64 -11.83 -8.55 10.17
CA ILE A 64 -10.96 -9.52 9.54
C ILE A 64 -11.54 -10.03 8.22
N SER A 65 -12.86 -10.25 8.18
CA SER A 65 -13.57 -10.64 6.95
C SER A 65 -13.52 -9.55 5.90
N PHE A 66 -13.65 -8.29 6.29
CA PHE A 66 -13.57 -7.15 5.38
C PHE A 66 -12.16 -6.98 4.82
N SER A 67 -11.14 -7.12 5.66
CA SER A 67 -9.74 -7.09 5.23
C SER A 67 -9.44 -8.19 4.23
N ALA A 68 -9.82 -9.44 4.53
CA ALA A 68 -9.65 -10.58 3.64
C ALA A 68 -10.42 -10.41 2.32
N ALA A 69 -11.64 -9.87 2.38
CA ALA A 69 -12.45 -9.59 1.20
C ALA A 69 -11.78 -8.59 0.26
N ILE A 70 -11.17 -7.53 0.79
CA ILE A 70 -10.40 -6.57 -0.01
C ILE A 70 -9.22 -7.28 -0.68
N VAL A 71 -8.42 -8.03 0.06
CA VAL A 71 -7.24 -8.73 -0.47
C VAL A 71 -7.63 -9.69 -1.60
N ILE A 72 -8.69 -10.48 -1.42
CA ILE A 72 -9.18 -11.44 -2.43
C ILE A 72 -9.77 -10.71 -3.65
N SER A 73 -10.39 -9.55 -3.45
CA SER A 73 -11.01 -8.76 -4.52
C SER A 73 -10.00 -7.96 -5.35
N MET A 74 -8.74 -7.82 -4.90
CA MET A 74 -7.74 -6.96 -5.55
C MET A 74 -7.56 -7.23 -7.05
N PRO A 75 -7.47 -8.46 -7.55
CA PRO A 75 -7.34 -8.69 -8.99
C PRO A 75 -8.50 -8.07 -9.79
N ILE A 76 -9.73 -8.16 -9.27
CA ILE A 76 -10.91 -7.61 -9.93
C ILE A 76 -10.93 -6.09 -9.80
N ILE A 77 -10.53 -5.54 -8.64
CA ILE A 77 -10.41 -4.09 -8.42
C ILE A 77 -9.39 -3.50 -9.39
N PHE A 78 -8.20 -4.10 -9.52
CA PHE A 78 -7.20 -3.67 -10.49
C PHE A 78 -7.70 -3.78 -11.94
N TRP A 79 -8.41 -4.84 -12.27
CA TRP A 79 -9.04 -4.97 -13.58
C TRP A 79 -10.00 -3.83 -13.88
N GLN A 80 -10.88 -3.47 -12.92
CA GLN A 80 -11.81 -2.35 -13.08
C GLN A 80 -11.08 -1.01 -13.17
N LEU A 81 -10.04 -0.80 -12.34
CA LEU A 81 -9.23 0.40 -12.38
C LEU A 81 -8.57 0.60 -13.74
N TRP A 82 -7.93 -0.45 -14.27
CA TRP A 82 -7.28 -0.40 -15.59
C TRP A 82 -8.25 -0.22 -16.73
N LEU A 83 -9.41 -0.83 -16.68
CA LEU A 83 -10.46 -0.59 -17.68
C LEU A 83 -10.98 0.85 -17.66
N PHE A 84 -10.90 1.54 -16.52
CA PHE A 84 -11.23 2.96 -16.41
C PHE A 84 -10.13 3.84 -17.02
N ILE A 85 -8.86 3.49 -16.82
CA ILE A 85 -7.70 4.24 -17.33
C ILE A 85 -7.52 4.00 -18.85
N ALA A 86 -7.87 2.81 -19.35
CA ALA A 86 -7.66 2.37 -20.73
C ALA A 86 -8.20 3.30 -21.84
N PRO A 87 -9.35 3.98 -21.70
CA PRO A 87 -9.83 4.92 -22.71
C PRO A 87 -8.91 6.13 -22.91
N GLY A 88 -8.15 6.51 -21.88
CA GLY A 88 -7.18 7.60 -21.96
C GLY A 88 -5.84 7.23 -22.62
N LEU A 89 -5.61 5.93 -22.91
CA LEU A 89 -4.38 5.44 -23.53
C LEU A 89 -4.53 5.26 -25.04
N TYR A 90 -3.43 5.41 -25.80
CA TYR A 90 -3.41 5.14 -27.24
C TYR A 90 -3.74 3.69 -27.55
N LYS A 91 -4.30 3.42 -28.76
CA LYS A 91 -4.78 2.09 -29.16
C LYS A 91 -3.71 0.97 -29.05
N ASN A 92 -2.43 1.31 -29.23
CA ASN A 92 -1.32 0.36 -29.12
C ASN A 92 -0.94 0.03 -27.66
N GLU A 93 -1.34 0.86 -26.70
CA GLU A 93 -1.01 0.70 -25.27
C GLU A 93 -2.01 -0.18 -24.54
N LYS A 94 -3.17 -0.46 -25.13
CA LYS A 94 -4.20 -1.33 -24.54
C LYS A 94 -3.72 -2.77 -24.31
N LYS A 95 -2.72 -3.24 -25.06
CA LYS A 95 -2.11 -4.57 -24.86
C LYS A 95 -1.33 -4.67 -23.55
N VAL A 96 -1.00 -3.54 -22.92
CA VAL A 96 -0.25 -3.47 -21.67
C VAL A 96 -1.17 -3.66 -20.44
N ILE A 97 -2.48 -3.56 -20.62
CA ILE A 97 -3.46 -3.65 -19.51
C ILE A 97 -3.37 -4.99 -18.77
N LEU A 98 -3.37 -6.10 -19.51
CA LEU A 98 -3.36 -7.44 -18.90
C LEU A 98 -2.10 -7.72 -18.07
N PRO A 99 -0.88 -7.45 -18.57
CA PRO A 99 0.32 -7.52 -17.75
C PRO A 99 0.24 -6.64 -16.49
N PHE A 100 -0.29 -5.42 -16.60
CA PHE A 100 -0.42 -4.52 -15.45
C PHE A 100 -1.34 -5.06 -14.36
N VAL A 101 -2.50 -5.58 -14.72
CA VAL A 101 -3.42 -6.20 -13.75
C VAL A 101 -2.73 -7.36 -13.05
N PHE A 102 -2.01 -8.19 -13.81
CA PHE A 102 -1.29 -9.34 -13.24
C PHE A 102 -0.16 -8.89 -12.29
N PHE A 103 0.70 -7.97 -12.74
CA PHE A 103 1.80 -7.47 -11.92
C PHE A 103 1.31 -6.66 -10.73
N GLY A 104 0.31 -5.79 -10.89
CA GLY A 104 -0.29 -5.04 -9.78
C GLY A 104 -0.90 -5.99 -8.75
N SER A 105 -1.79 -6.88 -9.15
CA SER A 105 -2.36 -7.86 -8.21
C SER A 105 -1.26 -8.68 -7.52
N GLY A 106 -0.21 -9.08 -8.24
CA GLY A 106 0.92 -9.81 -7.70
C GLY A 106 1.72 -8.99 -6.69
N MET A 107 2.00 -7.72 -6.98
CA MET A 107 2.73 -6.81 -6.09
C MET A 107 1.91 -6.49 -4.84
N PHE A 108 0.60 -6.27 -4.96
CA PHE A 108 -0.26 -6.11 -3.80
C PHE A 108 -0.23 -7.35 -2.88
N LEU A 109 -0.38 -8.55 -3.45
CA LEU A 109 -0.31 -9.80 -2.68
C LEU A 109 1.08 -10.01 -2.06
N MET A 110 2.14 -9.64 -2.77
CA MET A 110 3.51 -9.67 -2.25
C MET A 110 3.68 -8.69 -1.08
N GLY A 111 3.12 -7.48 -1.16
CA GLY A 111 3.09 -6.50 -0.08
C GLY A 111 2.31 -7.01 1.14
N ALA A 112 1.16 -7.61 0.92
CA ALA A 112 0.37 -8.24 1.97
C ALA A 112 1.14 -9.40 2.63
N ALA A 113 1.77 -10.27 1.83
CA ALA A 113 2.60 -11.36 2.34
C ALA A 113 3.83 -10.85 3.11
N PHE A 114 4.53 -9.85 2.60
CA PHE A 114 5.65 -9.20 3.28
C PHE A 114 5.22 -8.62 4.64
N SER A 115 4.07 -7.95 4.66
CA SER A 115 3.49 -7.43 5.90
C SER A 115 3.20 -8.56 6.88
N TYR A 116 2.57 -9.66 6.44
CA TYR A 116 2.20 -10.78 7.28
C TYR A 116 3.38 -11.56 7.86
N TYR A 117 4.38 -11.88 7.01
CA TYR A 117 5.50 -12.73 7.42
C TYR A 117 6.67 -11.99 8.04
N VAL A 118 6.84 -10.70 7.73
CA VAL A 118 8.02 -9.93 8.14
C VAL A 118 7.66 -8.80 9.10
N VAL A 119 6.82 -7.86 8.66
CA VAL A 119 6.61 -6.61 9.41
C VAL A 119 5.74 -6.82 10.65
N PHE A 120 4.62 -7.50 10.47
CA PHE A 120 3.64 -7.68 11.55
C PHE A 120 4.18 -8.50 12.72
N PRO A 121 4.82 -9.70 12.53
CA PRO A 121 5.37 -10.46 13.64
C PRO A 121 6.43 -9.68 14.41
N PHE A 122 7.30 -8.97 13.68
CA PHE A 122 8.37 -8.18 14.29
C PHE A 122 7.80 -7.07 15.19
N ILE A 123 6.83 -6.28 14.69
CA ILE A 123 6.27 -5.17 15.45
C ILE A 123 5.43 -5.69 16.62
N ILE A 124 4.63 -6.73 16.44
CA ILE A 124 3.76 -7.26 17.51
C ILE A 124 4.59 -7.89 18.64
N GLU A 125 5.71 -8.56 18.31
CA GLU A 125 6.64 -9.12 19.29
C GLU A 125 7.32 -7.99 20.09
N TYR A 126 7.79 -6.95 19.40
CA TYR A 126 8.35 -5.77 20.05
C TYR A 126 7.36 -5.12 21.01
N LEU A 127 6.11 -4.86 20.58
CA LEU A 127 5.09 -4.24 21.41
C LEU A 127 4.67 -5.12 22.59
N ALA A 128 4.66 -6.44 22.43
CA ALA A 128 4.31 -7.38 23.48
C ALA A 128 5.41 -7.56 24.53
N THR A 129 6.68 -7.38 24.13
CA THR A 129 7.83 -7.53 25.04
C THR A 129 8.23 -6.21 25.69
N PHE A 130 7.85 -5.09 25.12
CA PHE A 130 8.18 -3.77 25.66
C PHE A 130 7.53 -3.57 27.05
N GLY A 131 8.36 -3.43 28.08
CA GLY A 131 7.91 -3.27 29.46
C GLY A 131 7.32 -4.54 30.10
N SER A 132 7.59 -5.73 29.56
CA SER A 132 7.10 -7.01 30.07
C SER A 132 7.64 -7.38 31.46
N ASP A 133 8.69 -6.72 31.90
CA ASP A 133 9.24 -6.78 33.26
C ASP A 133 8.38 -6.04 34.30
N VAL A 134 7.55 -5.10 33.86
CA VAL A 134 6.67 -4.25 34.70
C VAL A 134 5.20 -4.53 34.45
N PHE A 135 4.80 -4.83 33.24
CA PHE A 135 3.40 -5.00 32.83
C PHE A 135 3.12 -6.37 32.20
N ALA A 136 1.97 -6.97 32.52
CA ALA A 136 1.47 -8.12 31.77
C ALA A 136 0.90 -7.64 30.42
N ALA A 137 1.44 -8.13 29.32
CA ALA A 137 0.96 -7.77 27.99
C ALA A 137 -0.40 -8.42 27.69
N ASN A 138 -1.48 -7.71 27.92
CA ASN A 138 -2.85 -8.11 27.59
C ASN A 138 -3.31 -7.40 26.32
N ILE A 139 -3.13 -8.05 25.15
CA ILE A 139 -3.50 -7.46 23.86
C ILE A 139 -4.96 -7.77 23.56
N SER A 140 -5.77 -6.71 23.32
CA SER A 140 -7.15 -6.85 22.88
C SER A 140 -7.21 -7.42 21.45
N ALA A 141 -8.10 -8.40 21.25
CA ALA A 141 -8.31 -9.01 19.94
C ALA A 141 -8.71 -7.99 18.85
N SER A 142 -9.51 -6.98 19.20
CA SER A 142 -9.91 -5.91 18.28
C SER A 142 -8.75 -5.02 17.87
N SER A 143 -7.88 -4.65 18.84
CA SER A 143 -6.69 -3.83 18.56
C SER A 143 -5.71 -4.58 17.68
N TYR A 144 -5.48 -5.86 17.98
CA TYR A 144 -4.64 -6.77 17.20
C TYR A 144 -5.09 -6.87 15.75
N VAL A 145 -6.38 -7.19 15.51
CA VAL A 145 -6.94 -7.29 14.16
C VAL A 145 -6.97 -5.95 13.44
N SER A 146 -7.26 -4.86 14.15
CA SER A 146 -7.25 -3.52 13.55
C SER A 146 -5.85 -3.12 13.09
N PHE A 147 -4.83 -3.39 13.88
CA PHE A 147 -3.43 -3.14 13.54
C PHE A 147 -2.99 -4.01 12.36
N PHE A 148 -3.28 -5.32 12.43
CA PHE A 148 -3.04 -6.25 11.33
C PHE A 148 -3.65 -5.77 10.01
N THR A 149 -4.95 -5.40 10.02
CA THR A 149 -5.67 -4.92 8.84
C THR A 149 -5.00 -3.69 8.22
N ARG A 150 -4.61 -2.71 9.05
CA ARG A 150 -3.94 -1.49 8.55
C ARG A 150 -2.60 -1.81 7.91
N LEU A 151 -1.81 -2.70 8.51
CA LEU A 151 -0.51 -3.10 7.96
C LEU A 151 -0.66 -3.85 6.64
N ILE A 152 -1.52 -4.87 6.57
CA ILE A 152 -1.73 -5.66 5.36
C ILE A 152 -2.17 -4.79 4.19
N LEU A 153 -3.17 -3.93 4.41
CA LEU A 153 -3.68 -3.05 3.37
C LEU A 153 -2.68 -1.94 3.02
N GLY A 154 -2.01 -1.39 4.03
CA GLY A 154 -1.01 -0.34 3.84
C GLY A 154 0.18 -0.82 3.01
N PHE A 155 0.77 -1.97 3.36
CA PHE A 155 1.85 -2.55 2.57
C PHE A 155 1.38 -3.06 1.20
N GLY A 156 0.18 -3.65 1.13
CA GLY A 156 -0.40 -4.03 -0.16
C GLY A 156 -0.44 -2.85 -1.13
N VAL A 157 -0.98 -1.71 -0.69
CA VAL A 157 -1.03 -0.48 -1.51
C VAL A 157 0.37 0.10 -1.75
N ALA A 158 1.26 0.08 -0.75
CA ALA A 158 2.60 0.63 -0.91
C ALA A 158 3.46 -0.14 -1.92
N PHE A 159 3.27 -1.46 -2.04
CA PHE A 159 3.94 -2.27 -3.05
C PHE A 159 3.49 -1.96 -4.48
N GLU A 160 2.40 -1.20 -4.66
CA GLU A 160 2.00 -0.66 -5.97
C GLU A 160 2.89 0.51 -6.44
N LEU A 161 3.63 1.17 -5.55
CA LEU A 161 4.50 2.30 -5.93
C LEU A 161 5.45 1.98 -7.09
N PRO A 162 6.18 0.84 -7.11
CA PRO A 162 7.03 0.47 -8.23
C PRO A 162 6.26 0.23 -9.54
N VAL A 163 5.06 -0.34 -9.46
CA VAL A 163 4.21 -0.61 -10.63
C VAL A 163 3.66 0.70 -11.20
N LEU A 164 3.19 1.59 -10.31
CA LEU A 164 2.75 2.93 -10.70
C LEU A 164 3.89 3.74 -11.32
N ALA A 165 5.08 3.68 -10.72
CA ALA A 165 6.26 4.36 -11.27
C ALA A 165 6.63 3.83 -12.67
N TYR A 166 6.59 2.52 -12.86
CA TYR A 166 6.81 1.92 -14.19
C TYR A 166 5.80 2.45 -15.21
N PHE A 167 4.52 2.46 -14.85
CA PHE A 167 3.47 2.93 -15.76
C PHE A 167 3.62 4.41 -16.10
N LEU A 168 3.76 5.27 -15.10
CA LEU A 168 3.88 6.72 -15.29
C LEU A 168 5.15 7.08 -16.07
N ALA A 169 6.24 6.36 -15.84
CA ALA A 169 7.47 6.52 -16.62
C ALA A 169 7.27 6.07 -18.08
N LYS A 170 6.56 4.95 -18.31
CA LYS A 170 6.30 4.43 -19.65
C LYS A 170 5.44 5.36 -20.51
N VAL A 171 4.49 6.05 -19.88
CA VAL A 171 3.65 7.07 -20.52
C VAL A 171 4.37 8.42 -20.65
N GLY A 172 5.59 8.53 -20.10
CA GLY A 172 6.40 9.76 -20.17
C GLY A 172 6.01 10.85 -19.19
N LEU A 173 5.15 10.54 -18.19
CA LEU A 173 4.69 11.52 -17.20
C LEU A 173 5.71 11.78 -16.09
N ILE A 174 6.59 10.82 -15.79
CA ILE A 174 7.65 10.95 -14.77
C ILE A 174 8.99 10.45 -15.30
N THR A 175 10.07 11.01 -14.76
CA THR A 175 11.45 10.56 -14.98
C THR A 175 12.11 10.22 -13.64
N ASP A 176 13.26 9.54 -13.67
CA ASP A 176 14.04 9.29 -12.46
C ASP A 176 14.50 10.59 -11.78
N ALA A 177 14.80 11.64 -12.56
CA ALA A 177 15.19 12.96 -12.02
C ALA A 177 14.03 13.61 -11.26
N SER A 178 12.79 13.54 -11.77
CA SER A 178 11.62 14.06 -11.07
C SER A 178 11.37 13.32 -9.75
N LEU A 179 11.42 11.98 -9.73
CA LEU A 179 11.28 11.22 -8.49
C LEU A 179 12.39 11.50 -7.47
N LYS A 180 13.64 11.66 -7.93
CA LYS A 180 14.76 12.06 -7.05
C LYS A 180 14.56 13.45 -6.46
N ALA A 181 14.08 14.41 -7.24
CA ALA A 181 13.80 15.76 -6.75
C ALA A 181 12.75 15.78 -5.63
N TYR A 182 11.75 14.90 -5.72
CA TYR A 182 10.69 14.76 -4.71
C TYR A 182 11.04 13.80 -3.57
N PHE A 183 12.22 13.18 -3.55
CA PHE A 183 12.59 12.16 -2.55
C PHE A 183 12.44 12.64 -1.11
N LYS A 184 12.90 13.86 -0.80
CA LYS A 184 12.77 14.44 0.55
C LYS A 184 11.32 14.61 1.01
N TYR A 185 10.42 14.96 0.10
CA TYR A 185 9.00 15.08 0.40
C TYR A 185 8.34 13.71 0.53
N ALA A 186 8.75 12.75 -0.29
CA ALA A 186 8.27 11.37 -0.20
C ALA A 186 8.61 10.75 1.16
N ILE A 187 9.82 10.97 1.69
CA ILE A 187 10.19 10.52 3.04
C ILE A 187 9.21 11.08 4.08
N VAL A 188 8.93 12.38 4.05
CA VAL A 188 8.00 13.01 5.00
C VAL A 188 6.62 12.37 4.91
N VAL A 189 6.09 12.19 3.69
CA VAL A 189 4.79 11.54 3.47
C VAL A 189 4.80 10.10 3.96
N ILE A 190 5.86 9.33 3.69
CA ILE A 190 6.01 7.96 4.17
C ILE A 190 5.96 7.90 5.71
N PHE A 191 6.66 8.79 6.41
CA PHE A 191 6.63 8.83 7.86
C PHE A 191 5.25 9.24 8.41
N ILE A 192 4.53 10.15 7.74
CA ILE A 192 3.14 10.50 8.10
C ILE A 192 2.23 9.28 7.92
N VAL A 193 2.32 8.58 6.79
CA VAL A 193 1.52 7.37 6.54
C VAL A 193 1.86 6.27 7.56
N ALA A 194 3.13 6.07 7.85
CA ALA A 194 3.57 5.12 8.87
C ALA A 194 2.97 5.46 10.24
N ALA A 195 2.99 6.73 10.66
CA ALA A 195 2.41 7.18 11.94
C ALA A 195 0.88 6.98 12.04
N ILE A 196 0.16 7.04 10.92
CA ILE A 196 -1.30 6.78 10.89
C ILE A 196 -1.59 5.29 11.04
N ILE A 197 -0.75 4.44 10.48
CA ILE A 197 -0.96 2.98 10.43
C ILE A 197 -0.50 2.33 11.74
N THR A 198 0.67 2.71 12.26
CA THR A 198 1.26 2.16 13.49
C THR A 198 0.69 2.82 14.76
N PRO A 199 0.79 2.15 15.90
CA PRO A 199 0.63 2.82 17.19
C PRO A 199 1.56 4.02 17.32
N PRO A 200 1.28 4.99 18.22
CA PRO A 200 2.09 6.19 18.36
C PRO A 200 3.41 5.90 19.09
N ASP A 201 4.28 5.08 18.47
CA ASP A 201 5.63 4.79 18.94
C ASP A 201 6.63 4.92 17.79
N VAL A 202 7.84 5.42 18.12
CA VAL A 202 8.89 5.74 17.14
C VAL A 202 9.48 4.48 16.51
N VAL A 203 9.56 3.38 17.27
CA VAL A 203 10.22 2.15 16.80
C VAL A 203 9.37 1.47 15.73
N SER A 204 8.09 1.21 16.00
CA SER A 204 7.18 0.62 15.00
C SER A 204 7.04 1.50 13.76
N GLN A 205 7.03 2.84 13.94
CA GLN A 205 6.99 3.79 12.85
C GLN A 205 8.21 3.68 11.93
N ILE A 206 9.42 3.62 12.51
CA ILE A 206 10.67 3.46 11.73
C ILE A 206 10.67 2.11 11.00
N PHE A 207 10.31 1.01 11.68
CA PHE A 207 10.26 -0.30 11.06
C PHE A 207 9.28 -0.40 9.90
N MET A 208 8.18 0.34 9.96
CA MET A 208 7.27 0.46 8.83
C MET A 208 7.81 1.37 7.72
N ALA A 209 8.41 2.50 8.09
CA ALA A 209 8.87 3.49 7.12
C ALA A 209 10.06 2.99 6.28
N LEU A 210 11.00 2.22 6.85
CA LEU A 210 12.19 1.74 6.15
C LEU A 210 11.89 0.94 4.87
N PRO A 211 11.02 -0.09 4.89
CA PRO A 211 10.64 -0.79 3.66
C PRO A 211 9.95 0.13 2.64
N LEU A 212 9.13 1.09 3.09
CA LEU A 212 8.45 2.02 2.20
C LEU A 212 9.42 2.97 1.49
N VAL A 213 10.43 3.46 2.20
CA VAL A 213 11.53 4.24 1.60
C VAL A 213 12.30 3.39 0.58
N GLY A 214 12.55 2.12 0.90
CA GLY A 214 13.15 1.17 -0.04
C GLY A 214 12.33 0.97 -1.31
N LEU A 215 11.00 0.84 -1.19
CA LEU A 215 10.07 0.73 -2.34
C LEU A 215 10.07 2.02 -3.19
N TYR A 216 10.15 3.19 -2.56
CA TYR A 216 10.28 4.44 -3.30
C TYR A 216 11.62 4.49 -4.04
N GLY A 217 12.73 4.07 -3.41
CA GLY A 217 14.04 3.93 -4.06
C GLY A 217 14.00 2.97 -5.26
N LEU A 218 13.30 1.84 -5.12
CA LEU A 218 13.07 0.90 -6.21
C LEU A 218 12.27 1.55 -7.35
N SER A 219 11.28 2.37 -7.03
CA SER A 219 10.48 3.13 -8.01
C SER A 219 11.35 4.10 -8.82
N ILE A 220 12.35 4.76 -8.19
CA ILE A 220 13.32 5.60 -8.90
C ILE A 220 14.17 4.76 -9.87
N LEU A 221 14.65 3.59 -9.45
CA LEU A 221 15.42 2.69 -10.31
C LEU A 221 14.61 2.23 -11.52
N ILE A 222 13.35 1.86 -11.32
CA ILE A 222 12.44 1.46 -12.38
C ILE A 222 12.19 2.62 -13.35
N ALA A 223 11.91 3.83 -12.85
CA ALA A 223 11.73 5.00 -13.68
C ALA A 223 12.97 5.31 -14.54
N LYS A 224 14.18 5.15 -13.96
CA LYS A 224 15.45 5.32 -14.69
C LYS A 224 15.63 4.30 -15.83
N MET A 225 15.16 3.07 -15.64
CA MET A 225 15.25 2.03 -16.67
C MET A 225 14.27 2.26 -17.83
N VAL A 226 13.12 2.88 -17.55
CA VAL A 226 12.01 3.03 -18.49
C VAL A 226 12.03 4.38 -19.20
N ASN A 227 12.28 5.45 -18.47
CA ASN A 227 12.28 6.84 -18.94
C ASN A 227 13.38 7.65 -18.25
N PRO A 228 14.66 7.44 -18.61
CA PRO A 228 15.76 8.19 -18.00
C PRO A 228 15.66 9.67 -18.39
N ALA A 229 15.97 10.54 -17.42
CA ALA A 229 16.04 11.98 -17.69
C ALA A 229 17.10 12.28 -18.75
N PRO A 230 16.87 13.27 -19.65
CA PRO A 230 17.90 13.74 -20.55
C PRO A 230 19.18 14.15 -19.79
N LYS A 231 20.35 13.79 -20.30
CA LYS A 231 21.63 14.06 -19.64
C LYS A 231 21.90 15.54 -19.38
N ASP A 232 21.37 16.42 -20.23
CA ASP A 232 21.50 17.88 -20.08
C ASP A 232 20.88 18.41 -18.79
N ASN A 233 19.81 17.79 -18.31
CA ASN A 233 19.15 18.16 -17.05
C ASN A 233 19.95 17.69 -15.81
N GLU A 234 20.70 16.59 -15.89
CA GLU A 234 21.55 16.15 -14.78
C GLU A 234 22.76 17.09 -14.60
N GLU A 235 23.32 17.58 -15.70
CA GLU A 235 24.46 18.50 -15.69
C GLU A 235 24.07 19.90 -15.22
N TYR A 236 22.91 20.39 -15.66
CA TYR A 236 22.31 21.65 -15.20
C TYR A 236 22.01 21.65 -13.70
N ASN A 237 21.39 20.56 -13.19
CA ASN A 237 21.09 20.41 -11.77
C ASN A 237 22.34 20.24 -10.92
N LYS A 238 23.40 19.57 -11.39
CA LYS A 238 24.69 19.46 -10.73
C LYS A 238 25.41 20.80 -10.63
N ASN A 239 25.30 21.62 -11.68
CA ASN A 239 25.95 22.94 -11.71
C ASN A 239 25.24 23.91 -10.78
N ASN A 240 23.90 23.92 -10.77
CA ASN A 240 23.11 24.74 -9.83
C ASN A 240 23.31 24.33 -8.35
N ALA A 241 23.47 23.02 -8.06
CA ALA A 241 23.77 22.56 -6.71
C ALA A 241 25.18 22.98 -6.24
N LYS A 242 26.16 23.06 -7.17
CA LYS A 242 27.51 23.55 -6.86
C LYS A 242 27.57 25.06 -6.69
N GLU A 243 26.77 25.82 -7.42
CA GLU A 243 26.67 27.28 -7.24
C GLU A 243 26.03 27.66 -5.90
N ASN A 244 24.96 26.97 -5.51
CA ASN A 244 24.31 27.22 -4.21
C ASN A 244 25.23 26.90 -3.01
N THR A 245 26.06 25.87 -3.10
CA THR A 245 27.05 25.56 -2.05
C THR A 245 28.22 26.54 -1.98
N LYS A 246 28.51 27.26 -3.08
CA LYS A 246 29.55 28.30 -3.10
C LYS A 246 29.04 29.66 -2.64
N SER A 247 27.74 29.91 -2.67
CA SER A 247 27.13 31.16 -2.20
C SER A 247 26.85 31.19 -0.70
N GLU A 248 26.93 30.03 -0.03
CA GLU A 248 26.75 29.86 1.42
C GLU A 248 28.06 29.73 2.22
N SER A 249 29.20 29.74 1.53
CA SER A 249 30.54 29.73 2.13
C SER A 249 31.22 31.09 2.05
#